data_ba9c104ac99e69a547fc1d26ccae317a
#
_entry.id   ba9c104ac99e69a547fc1d26ccae317a
#
_cell.length_a   1.000
_cell.length_b   1.000
_cell.length_c   1.000
_cell.angle_alpha   90.00
_cell.angle_beta   90.00
_cell.angle_gamma   90.00
#
_symmetry.space_group_name_H-M   'P 1'
#
loop_
_entity.id
_entity.type
_entity.pdbx_description
1 polymer ?
#
loop_
_entity_poly.entity_id
_entity_poly.type
_entity_poly.pdbx_seq_one_letter_code
_entity_poly.pdbx_strand_id
1 'polypeptide(L)'
;MVEKEMHLRVKAKKSEIHKVEALVEKVCDAYNIFHSYFGNILFSVSEAFEFAVAEKGKELKYIDLFFESRPNGLVFKVSLGDHFLEVAALFEKEIDQQLEKQEITESERSVVMIRMLADEVNFDSQLELLEMVFYITSINQHLTRERIRLLDAYFEKLKVTKIV
;
A
#
# COMPACT_ATOMS: atom_id res chain seq x y z
N MET A 1 11.53 -3.52 16.07
CA MET A 1 11.48 -4.56 15.01
C MET A 1 10.04 -4.71 14.57
N VAL A 2 9.77 -4.58 13.27
CA VAL A 2 8.42 -4.76 12.74
C VAL A 2 8.18 -6.25 12.51
N GLU A 3 7.03 -6.72 12.93
CA GLU A 3 6.62 -8.08 12.67
C GLU A 3 6.47 -8.31 11.16
N LYS A 4 6.75 -9.53 10.70
CA LYS A 4 6.61 -9.89 9.28
C LYS A 4 5.15 -9.93 8.83
N GLU A 5 4.23 -9.98 9.77
CA GLU A 5 2.79 -9.97 9.53
C GLU A 5 2.14 -9.06 10.56
N MET A 6 1.18 -8.25 10.11
CA MET A 6 0.41 -7.36 10.98
C MET A 6 -1.06 -7.39 10.56
N HIS A 7 -1.95 -7.23 11.53
CA HIS A 7 -3.38 -7.12 11.29
C HIS A 7 -3.91 -5.89 12.03
N LEU A 8 -4.71 -5.10 11.31
CA LEU A 8 -5.38 -3.93 11.86
C LEU A 8 -6.86 -4.01 11.53
N ARG A 9 -7.71 -3.94 12.53
CA ARG A 9 -9.16 -3.84 12.35
C ARG A 9 -9.59 -2.40 12.61
N VAL A 10 -10.25 -1.79 11.65
CA VAL A 10 -10.65 -0.39 11.66
C VAL A 10 -12.14 -0.28 11.44
N LYS A 11 -12.79 0.67 12.09
CA LYS A 11 -14.20 0.95 11.80
C LYS A 11 -14.35 1.38 10.34
N ALA A 12 -15.42 0.93 9.70
CA ALA A 12 -15.69 1.21 8.30
C ALA A 12 -16.20 2.64 8.08
N LYS A 13 -15.37 3.62 8.40
CA LYS A 13 -15.65 5.06 8.27
C LYS A 13 -14.43 5.76 7.69
N LYS A 14 -14.65 6.71 6.78
CA LYS A 14 -13.56 7.50 6.17
C LYS A 14 -12.72 8.25 7.20
N SER A 15 -13.33 8.67 8.32
CA SER A 15 -12.63 9.36 9.41
C SER A 15 -11.54 8.52 10.09
N GLU A 16 -11.55 7.21 9.89
CA GLU A 16 -10.55 6.29 10.46
C GLU A 16 -9.31 6.13 9.57
N ILE A 17 -9.21 6.85 8.47
CA ILE A 17 -8.09 6.75 7.53
C ILE A 17 -6.72 6.98 8.20
N HIS A 18 -6.66 7.81 9.22
CA HIS A 18 -5.42 8.09 9.94
C HIS A 18 -4.78 6.84 10.56
N LYS A 19 -5.58 5.84 10.92
CA LYS A 19 -5.08 4.56 11.46
C LYS A 19 -4.44 3.73 10.36
N VAL A 20 -5.00 3.79 9.16
CA VAL A 20 -4.46 3.11 7.97
C VAL A 20 -3.13 3.75 7.59
N GLU A 21 -3.07 5.07 7.54
CA GLU A 21 -1.85 5.82 7.24
C GLU A 21 -0.75 5.52 8.25
N ALA A 22 -1.10 5.45 9.55
CA ALA A 22 -0.14 5.12 10.60
C ALA A 22 0.45 3.70 10.43
N LEU A 23 -0.36 2.74 10.00
CA LEU A 23 0.13 1.39 9.70
C LEU A 23 1.15 1.42 8.56
N VAL A 24 0.83 2.12 7.46
CA VAL A 24 1.73 2.24 6.31
C VAL A 24 3.03 2.94 6.70
N GLU A 25 2.95 4.03 7.45
CA GLU A 25 4.13 4.75 7.93
C GLU A 25 5.03 3.86 8.78
N LYS A 26 4.44 3.12 9.70
CA LYS A 26 5.17 2.19 10.57
C LYS A 26 5.93 1.13 9.77
N VAL A 27 5.27 0.55 8.78
CA VAL A 27 5.88 -0.46 7.90
C VAL A 27 7.01 0.17 7.07
N CYS A 28 6.74 1.30 6.43
CA CYS A 28 7.71 1.96 5.56
C CYS A 28 8.95 2.43 6.32
N ASP A 29 8.78 2.95 7.54
CA ASP A 29 9.89 3.33 8.40
C ASP A 29 10.77 2.11 8.75
N ALA A 30 10.13 1.00 9.10
CA ALA A 30 10.83 -0.21 9.50
C ALA A 30 11.64 -0.83 8.37
N TYR A 31 11.15 -0.72 7.14
CA TYR A 31 11.82 -1.27 5.96
C TYR A 31 12.65 -0.24 5.19
N ASN A 32 12.79 0.98 5.73
CA ASN A 32 13.55 2.08 5.13
C ASN A 32 13.14 2.36 3.67
N ILE A 33 11.84 2.48 3.45
CA ILE A 33 11.29 2.70 2.12
C ILE A 33 11.50 4.16 1.69
N PHE A 34 11.99 4.36 0.47
CA PHE A 34 12.18 5.68 -0.11
C PHE A 34 10.87 6.45 -0.29
N HIS A 35 10.96 7.77 -0.29
CA HIS A 35 9.81 8.67 -0.42
C HIS A 35 8.91 8.35 -1.62
N SER A 36 9.47 8.02 -2.78
CA SER A 36 8.69 7.68 -3.98
C SER A 36 7.86 6.41 -3.78
N TYR A 37 8.46 5.38 -3.22
CA TYR A 37 7.74 4.13 -2.91
C TYR A 37 6.76 4.33 -1.78
N PHE A 38 7.12 5.09 -0.77
CA PHE A 38 6.23 5.42 0.34
C PHE A 38 4.93 6.04 -0.17
N GLY A 39 5.04 7.02 -1.07
CA GLY A 39 3.88 7.66 -1.68
C GLY A 39 2.99 6.67 -2.42
N ASN A 40 3.57 5.80 -3.22
CA ASN A 40 2.83 4.78 -3.96
C ASN A 40 2.09 3.82 -3.03
N ILE A 41 2.74 3.36 -1.98
CA ILE A 41 2.14 2.46 -0.99
C ILE A 41 1.03 3.18 -0.23
N LEU A 42 1.31 4.38 0.27
CA LEU A 42 0.35 5.16 1.04
C LEU A 42 -0.93 5.45 0.24
N PHE A 43 -0.79 5.95 -0.99
CA PHE A 43 -1.94 6.24 -1.84
C PHE A 43 -2.72 4.98 -2.19
N SER A 44 -2.05 3.89 -2.55
CA SER A 44 -2.73 2.64 -2.91
C SER A 44 -3.53 2.07 -1.75
N VAL A 45 -2.92 1.98 -0.58
CA VAL A 45 -3.59 1.40 0.60
C VAL A 45 -4.72 2.30 1.08
N SER A 46 -4.52 3.62 1.06
CA SER A 46 -5.56 4.61 1.42
C SER A 46 -6.75 4.54 0.46
N GLU A 47 -6.49 4.48 -0.84
CA GLU A 47 -7.56 4.33 -1.85
C GLU A 47 -8.31 3.01 -1.68
N ALA A 48 -7.60 1.92 -1.41
CA ALA A 48 -8.23 0.62 -1.16
C ALA A 48 -9.13 0.65 0.07
N PHE A 49 -8.69 1.30 1.14
CA PHE A 49 -9.51 1.48 2.34
C PHE A 49 -10.75 2.32 2.05
N GLU A 50 -10.60 3.47 1.42
CA GLU A 50 -11.73 4.35 1.08
C GLU A 50 -12.70 3.65 0.15
N PHE A 51 -12.18 2.91 -0.82
CA PHE A 51 -12.97 2.09 -1.72
C PHE A 51 -13.80 1.05 -0.95
N ALA A 52 -13.15 0.31 -0.04
CA ALA A 52 -13.82 -0.69 0.78
C ALA A 52 -14.91 -0.07 1.67
N VAL A 53 -14.67 1.14 2.20
CA VAL A 53 -15.68 1.88 2.97
C VAL A 53 -16.87 2.27 2.09
N ALA A 54 -16.61 2.75 0.88
CA ALA A 54 -17.67 3.18 -0.05
C ALA A 54 -18.53 2.01 -0.53
N GLU A 55 -17.89 0.86 -0.80
CA GLU A 55 -18.56 -0.34 -1.32
C GLU A 55 -19.08 -1.28 -0.22
N LYS A 56 -18.89 -0.93 1.04
CA LYS A 56 -19.37 -1.77 2.14
C LYS A 56 -20.88 -1.95 2.10
N GLY A 57 -21.35 -3.15 2.40
CA GLY A 57 -22.77 -3.39 2.67
C GLY A 57 -23.19 -2.73 3.97
N LYS A 58 -24.51 -2.56 4.16
CA LYS A 58 -25.07 -1.90 5.35
C LYS A 58 -24.67 -2.58 6.67
N GLU A 59 -24.27 -3.84 6.61
CA GLU A 59 -23.94 -4.65 7.79
C GLU A 59 -22.45 -4.62 8.13
N LEU A 60 -21.58 -4.17 7.23
CA LEU A 60 -20.14 -4.17 7.46
C LEU A 60 -19.75 -3.02 8.39
N LYS A 61 -19.33 -3.36 9.60
CA LYS A 61 -18.95 -2.39 10.63
C LYS A 61 -17.44 -2.13 10.66
N TYR A 62 -16.64 -3.09 10.23
CA TYR A 62 -15.19 -3.05 10.30
C TYR A 62 -14.57 -3.46 8.98
N ILE A 63 -13.40 -2.91 8.73
CA ILE A 63 -12.54 -3.31 7.61
C ILE A 63 -11.25 -3.83 8.20
N ASP A 64 -10.82 -4.99 7.73
CA ASP A 64 -9.57 -5.61 8.14
C ASP A 64 -8.47 -5.30 7.13
N LEU A 65 -7.34 -4.85 7.64
CA LEU A 65 -6.13 -4.64 6.87
C LEU A 65 -5.06 -5.59 7.37
N PHE A 66 -4.35 -6.18 6.43
CA PHE A 66 -3.24 -7.09 6.73
C PHE A 66 -1.99 -6.61 6.04
N PHE A 67 -0.88 -6.75 6.71
CA PHE A 67 0.44 -6.55 6.13
C PHE A 67 1.21 -7.85 6.22
N GLU A 68 1.95 -8.16 5.15
CA GLU A 68 2.80 -9.33 5.07
C GLU A 68 4.10 -8.97 4.34
N SER A 69 5.23 -9.34 4.91
CA SER A 69 6.52 -9.21 4.23
C SER A 69 6.83 -10.52 3.51
N ARG A 70 7.11 -10.43 2.21
CA ARG A 70 7.54 -11.55 1.37
C ARG A 70 8.97 -11.30 0.88
N PRO A 71 9.68 -12.36 0.42
CA PRO A 71 11.07 -12.21 -0.02
C PRO A 71 11.28 -11.15 -1.12
N ASN A 72 10.29 -10.94 -1.97
CA ASN A 72 10.37 -10.02 -3.12
C ASN A 72 9.63 -8.69 -2.90
N GLY A 73 8.92 -8.51 -1.79
CA GLY A 73 8.16 -7.28 -1.61
C GLY A 73 7.33 -7.20 -0.35
N LEU A 74 6.62 -6.10 -0.25
CA LEU A 74 5.66 -5.82 0.81
C LEU A 74 4.25 -6.03 0.27
N VAL A 75 3.39 -6.66 1.05
CA VAL A 75 2.03 -6.97 0.66
C VAL A 75 1.06 -6.37 1.66
N PHE A 76 0.11 -5.60 1.15
CA PHE A 76 -1.00 -5.07 1.95
C PHE A 76 -2.30 -5.66 1.42
N LYS A 77 -3.17 -6.07 2.33
CA LYS A 77 -4.45 -6.68 2.00
C LYS A 77 -5.58 -5.93 2.69
N VAL A 78 -6.67 -5.74 1.98
CA VAL A 78 -7.85 -5.06 2.50
C VAL A 78 -9.08 -5.94 2.28
N SER A 79 -9.89 -6.11 3.31
CA SER A 79 -11.12 -6.89 3.22
C SER A 79 -12.20 -6.14 2.44
N LEU A 80 -12.86 -6.83 1.52
CA LEU A 80 -13.91 -6.28 0.65
C LEU A 80 -15.32 -6.77 1.00
N GLY A 81 -15.41 -7.83 1.79
CA GLY A 81 -16.69 -8.41 2.20
C GLY A 81 -17.53 -8.92 1.03
N ASP A 82 -18.83 -8.74 1.11
CA ASP A 82 -19.79 -9.28 0.14
C ASP A 82 -19.65 -8.71 -1.27
N HIS A 83 -18.97 -7.58 -1.42
CA HIS A 83 -18.76 -6.94 -2.71
C HIS A 83 -17.49 -7.41 -3.44
N PHE A 84 -16.82 -8.43 -2.91
CA PHE A 84 -15.56 -8.94 -3.46
C PHE A 84 -15.63 -9.25 -4.96
N LEU A 85 -16.67 -9.96 -5.41
CA LEU A 85 -16.81 -10.34 -6.83
C LEU A 85 -17.01 -9.14 -7.74
N GLU A 86 -17.81 -8.16 -7.30
CA GLU A 86 -18.06 -6.94 -8.07
C GLU A 86 -16.78 -6.10 -8.22
N VAL A 87 -16.02 -6.00 -7.14
CA VAL A 87 -14.76 -5.28 -7.12
C VAL A 87 -13.71 -5.98 -8.01
N ALA A 88 -13.58 -7.29 -7.88
CA ALA A 88 -12.67 -8.07 -8.70
C ALA A 88 -12.97 -7.88 -10.20
N ALA A 89 -14.24 -7.83 -10.57
CA ALA A 89 -14.65 -7.58 -11.95
C ALA A 89 -14.20 -6.21 -12.46
N LEU A 90 -14.21 -5.17 -11.63
CA LEU A 90 -13.72 -3.84 -12.01
C LEU A 90 -12.22 -3.86 -12.32
N PHE A 91 -11.45 -4.66 -11.60
CA PHE A 91 -10.01 -4.80 -11.83
C PHE A 91 -9.67 -5.64 -13.07
N GLU A 92 -10.61 -6.40 -13.61
CA GLU A 92 -10.40 -7.17 -14.84
C GLU A 92 -10.51 -6.32 -16.11
N LYS A 93 -11.15 -5.15 -16.05
CA LYS A 93 -11.27 -4.26 -17.19
C LYS A 93 -9.91 -3.65 -17.54
N GLU A 94 -9.65 -3.44 -18.84
CA GLU A 94 -8.41 -2.80 -19.28
C GLU A 94 -8.37 -1.34 -18.80
N ILE A 95 -7.19 -0.90 -18.33
CA ILE A 95 -6.98 0.46 -17.83
C ILE A 95 -7.29 1.50 -18.91
N ASP A 96 -6.85 1.25 -20.15
CA ASP A 96 -7.06 2.17 -21.25
C ASP A 96 -8.55 2.40 -21.53
N GLN A 97 -9.35 1.36 -21.46
CA GLN A 97 -10.80 1.45 -21.62
C GLN A 97 -11.44 2.24 -20.48
N GLN A 98 -10.93 2.10 -19.27
CA GLN A 98 -11.42 2.87 -18.12
C GLN A 98 -11.08 4.36 -18.25
N LEU A 99 -9.90 4.68 -18.75
CA LEU A 99 -9.46 6.07 -18.94
C LEU A 99 -10.15 6.79 -20.10
N GLU A 100 -10.62 6.07 -21.11
CA GLU A 100 -11.31 6.65 -22.27
C GLU A 100 -12.75 7.08 -21.99
N LYS A 101 -13.33 6.67 -20.90
CA LYS A 101 -14.69 7.08 -20.51
C LYS A 101 -14.74 8.57 -20.19
N GLN A 102 -15.75 9.26 -20.68
CA GLN A 102 -15.97 10.69 -20.40
C GLN A 102 -16.29 10.95 -18.92
N GLU A 103 -16.97 10.00 -18.28
CA GLU A 103 -17.28 10.07 -16.86
C GLU A 103 -16.77 8.81 -16.18
N ILE A 104 -15.86 9.00 -15.22
CA ILE A 104 -15.31 7.94 -14.39
C ILE A 104 -15.94 8.04 -13.01
N THR A 105 -16.55 6.96 -12.53
CA THR A 105 -17.10 6.92 -11.17
C THR A 105 -15.96 7.00 -10.15
N GLU A 106 -16.29 7.36 -8.92
CA GLU A 106 -15.29 7.40 -7.82
C GLU A 106 -14.64 6.02 -7.62
N SER A 107 -15.44 4.95 -7.67
CA SER A 107 -14.95 3.57 -7.55
C SER A 107 -14.00 3.20 -8.69
N GLU A 108 -14.34 3.56 -9.91
CA GLU A 108 -13.46 3.30 -11.06
C GLU A 108 -12.15 4.08 -10.96
N ARG A 109 -12.19 5.29 -10.43
CA ARG A 109 -10.98 6.09 -10.20
C ARG A 109 -10.06 5.41 -9.18
N SER A 110 -10.60 4.93 -8.08
CA SER A 110 -9.83 4.20 -7.08
C SER A 110 -9.18 2.96 -7.65
N VAL A 111 -9.91 2.20 -8.47
CA VAL A 111 -9.38 1.00 -9.15
C VAL A 111 -8.20 1.37 -10.05
N VAL A 112 -8.35 2.42 -10.88
CA VAL A 112 -7.28 2.88 -11.77
C VAL A 112 -6.05 3.32 -10.97
N MET A 113 -6.25 4.09 -9.91
CA MET A 113 -5.15 4.56 -9.04
C MET A 113 -4.38 3.39 -8.44
N ILE A 114 -5.07 2.41 -7.88
CA ILE A 114 -4.44 1.24 -7.28
C ILE A 114 -3.64 0.45 -8.35
N ARG A 115 -4.23 0.25 -9.53
CA ARG A 115 -3.56 -0.49 -10.62
C ARG A 115 -2.32 0.23 -11.14
N MET A 116 -2.30 1.55 -11.11
CA MET A 116 -1.14 2.32 -11.57
C MET A 116 -0.02 2.37 -10.53
N LEU A 117 -0.35 2.34 -9.25
CA LEU A 117 0.62 2.56 -8.18
C LEU A 117 1.15 1.26 -7.56
N ALA A 118 0.36 0.21 -7.48
CA ALA A 118 0.80 -1.10 -7.01
C ALA A 118 1.50 -1.86 -8.15
N ASP A 119 2.52 -2.62 -7.82
CA ASP A 119 3.23 -3.43 -8.82
C ASP A 119 2.40 -4.62 -9.25
N GLU A 120 1.61 -5.18 -8.35
CA GLU A 120 0.75 -6.31 -8.62
C GLU A 120 -0.50 -6.22 -7.76
N VAL A 121 -1.63 -6.59 -8.32
CA VAL A 121 -2.91 -6.64 -7.62
C VAL A 121 -3.49 -8.04 -7.78
N ASN A 122 -3.80 -8.68 -6.66
CA ASN A 122 -4.36 -10.02 -6.63
C ASN A 122 -5.63 -10.04 -5.75
N PHE A 123 -6.43 -11.08 -5.92
CA PHE A 123 -7.65 -11.27 -5.14
C PHE A 123 -7.65 -12.64 -4.49
N ASP A 124 -7.86 -12.65 -3.18
CA ASP A 124 -8.05 -13.88 -2.41
C ASP A 124 -9.56 -14.14 -2.28
N SER A 125 -10.08 -15.10 -3.04
CA SER A 125 -11.51 -15.41 -3.07
C SER A 125 -12.00 -16.12 -1.81
N GLN A 126 -11.13 -16.79 -1.09
CA GLN A 126 -11.51 -17.49 0.14
C GLN A 126 -11.73 -16.52 1.30
N LEU A 127 -10.86 -15.53 1.42
CA LEU A 127 -10.91 -14.55 2.49
C LEU A 127 -11.51 -13.20 2.05
N GLU A 128 -11.88 -13.09 0.76
CA GLU A 128 -12.47 -11.86 0.18
C GLU A 128 -11.57 -10.64 0.36
N LEU A 129 -10.27 -10.82 0.09
CA LEU A 129 -9.26 -9.78 0.25
C LEU A 129 -8.77 -9.25 -1.09
N LEU A 130 -8.58 -7.94 -1.16
CA LEU A 130 -7.80 -7.28 -2.20
C LEU A 130 -6.34 -7.25 -1.75
N GLU A 131 -5.44 -7.81 -2.53
CA GLU A 131 -4.01 -7.89 -2.23
C GLU A 131 -3.24 -6.95 -3.14
N MET A 132 -2.44 -6.07 -2.56
CA MET A 132 -1.57 -5.14 -3.27
C MET A 132 -0.11 -5.48 -2.95
N VAL A 133 0.67 -5.76 -3.99
CA VAL A 133 2.08 -6.14 -3.85
C VAL A 133 2.95 -5.00 -4.35
N PHE A 134 3.96 -4.65 -3.54
CA PHE A 134 4.96 -3.65 -3.88
C PHE A 134 6.33 -4.31 -3.90
N TYR A 135 6.96 -4.38 -5.08
CA TYR A 135 8.23 -5.10 -5.28
C TYR A 135 9.41 -4.35 -4.69
N ILE A 136 9.76 -4.74 -3.47
CA ILE A 136 10.94 -4.22 -2.79
C ILE A 136 11.82 -5.42 -2.50
N THR A 137 12.74 -5.71 -3.42
CA THR A 137 13.62 -6.86 -3.27
C THR A 137 14.59 -6.66 -2.11
N SER A 138 14.98 -7.73 -1.47
CA SER A 138 15.99 -7.69 -0.41
C SER A 138 17.32 -7.12 -0.92
N ILE A 139 17.64 -7.35 -2.18
CA ILE A 139 18.84 -6.80 -2.84
C ILE A 139 18.74 -5.27 -2.92
N ASN A 140 17.61 -4.74 -3.36
CA ASN A 140 17.40 -3.29 -3.46
C ASN A 140 17.42 -2.63 -2.08
N GLN A 141 16.82 -3.26 -1.08
CA GLN A 141 16.86 -2.77 0.29
C GLN A 141 18.29 -2.75 0.84
N HIS A 142 19.03 -3.81 0.61
CA HIS A 142 20.44 -3.90 1.04
C HIS A 142 21.29 -2.82 0.38
N LEU A 143 21.18 -2.64 -0.93
CA LEU A 143 21.91 -1.59 -1.66
C LEU A 143 21.52 -0.20 -1.18
N THR A 144 20.25 0.01 -0.89
CA THR A 144 19.75 1.28 -0.36
C THR A 144 20.34 1.60 1.01
N ARG A 145 20.33 0.64 1.92
CA ARG A 145 20.93 0.78 3.26
C ARG A 145 22.43 1.05 3.17
N GLU A 146 23.12 0.34 2.30
CA GLU A 146 24.54 0.52 2.10
C GLU A 146 24.88 1.92 1.57
N ARG A 147 24.09 2.44 0.63
CA ARG A 147 24.24 3.80 0.11
C ARG A 147 24.03 4.85 1.20
N ILE A 148 22.99 4.69 2.02
CA ILE A 148 22.72 5.61 3.13
C ILE A 148 23.88 5.58 4.11
N ARG A 149 24.37 4.41 4.47
CA ARG A 149 25.51 4.26 5.38
C ARG A 149 26.77 4.97 4.85
N LEU A 150 27.07 4.79 3.57
CA LEU A 150 28.21 5.43 2.94
C LEU A 150 28.07 6.95 2.88
N LEU A 151 26.88 7.46 2.58
CA LEU A 151 26.61 8.89 2.57
C LEU A 151 26.76 9.50 3.96
N ASP A 152 26.22 8.85 4.98
CA ASP A 152 26.34 9.31 6.36
C ASP A 152 27.79 9.35 6.80
N ALA A 153 28.56 8.32 6.48
CA ALA A 153 29.99 8.28 6.78
C ALA A 153 30.76 9.40 6.07
N TYR A 154 30.39 9.69 4.82
CA TYR A 154 31.01 10.79 4.05
C TYR A 154 30.68 12.16 4.68
N PHE A 155 29.44 12.41 5.05
CA PHE A 155 29.05 13.67 5.68
C PHE A 155 29.69 13.86 7.05
N GLU A 156 29.83 12.82 7.84
CA GLU A 156 30.55 12.87 9.10
C GLU A 156 32.03 13.25 8.89
N LYS A 157 32.66 12.68 7.88
CA LYS A 157 34.05 12.99 7.51
C LYS A 157 34.23 14.45 7.10
N LEU A 158 33.26 15.02 6.37
CA LEU A 158 33.27 16.43 5.98
C LEU A 158 33.12 17.35 7.19
N LYS A 159 32.30 17.01 8.17
CA LYS A 159 32.15 17.78 9.40
C LYS A 159 33.44 17.85 10.19
N VAL A 160 34.13 16.74 10.34
CA VAL A 160 35.44 16.68 11.00
C VAL A 160 36.48 17.54 10.28
N THR A 161 36.50 17.49 8.95
CA THR A 161 37.41 18.28 8.14
C THR A 161 37.15 19.79 8.25
N LYS A 162 35.89 20.21 8.38
CA LYS A 162 35.51 21.61 8.54
C LYS A 162 35.81 22.19 9.91
N ILE A 163 35.91 21.38 10.92
CA ILE A 163 36.22 21.80 12.30
C ILE A 163 37.73 22.00 12.49
N VAL A 164 38.54 21.35 11.70
CA VAL A 164 39.99 21.48 11.68
C VAL A 164 40.40 22.60 10.74
#